data_df9b6cda5c866aa664770d427353f8dd
#
_entry.id   df9b6cda5c866aa664770d427353f8dd
#
_cell.length_a   1.000
_cell.length_b   1.000
_cell.length_c   1.000
_cell.angle_alpha   90.00
_cell.angle_beta   90.00
_cell.angle_gamma   90.00
#
_symmetry.space_group_name_H-M   'P 1'
#
loop_
_entity.id
_entity.type
_entity.pdbx_description
1 polymer ?
#
loop_
_entity_poly.entity_id
_entity_poly.type
_entity_poly.pdbx_seq_one_letter_code
_entity_poly.pdbx_strand_id
1 'polypeptide(L)'
;MTSAPVCISIDADLDTAVALMQEHSIRHLPVMDGNALAGVVSERDLAMVESLIPEEWQGVSVAEAMSPHPYTVHPDAPLSAVAKHMADEKIGCAVVRQPEGRVVGLFTTTDALRVLAVWAAK
;
A
#
# COMPACT_ATOMS: atom_id res chain seq x y z
N MET A 1 -1.87 11.44 -6.30
CA MET A 1 -1.98 10.75 -5.00
C MET A 1 -3.45 10.45 -4.72
N THR A 2 -3.71 9.29 -4.18
CA THR A 2 -5.06 8.90 -3.79
C THR A 2 -5.39 9.46 -2.42
N SER A 3 -6.42 10.30 -2.33
CA SER A 3 -6.93 10.84 -1.07
C SER A 3 -7.94 9.89 -0.46
N ALA A 4 -8.14 9.93 0.86
CA ALA A 4 -9.06 9.06 1.57
C ALA A 4 -8.84 7.58 1.19
N PRO A 5 -7.66 7.04 1.49
CA PRO A 5 -7.29 5.70 1.02
C PRO A 5 -8.18 4.62 1.62
N VAL A 6 -8.40 3.57 0.83
CA VAL A 6 -9.06 2.36 1.31
C VAL A 6 -8.05 1.62 2.18
N CYS A 7 -8.42 1.36 3.42
CA CYS A 7 -7.59 0.63 4.37
C CYS A 7 -8.24 -0.71 4.72
N ILE A 8 -7.46 -1.61 5.32
CA ILE A 8 -7.98 -2.91 5.75
C ILE A 8 -7.53 -3.16 7.21
N SER A 9 -8.37 -3.87 7.96
CA SER A 9 -8.03 -4.27 9.33
C SER A 9 -6.95 -5.35 9.33
N ILE A 10 -6.04 -5.28 10.29
CA ILE A 10 -5.01 -6.29 10.51
C ILE A 10 -5.62 -7.69 10.74
N ASP A 11 -6.85 -7.75 11.23
CA ASP A 11 -7.55 -9.00 11.52
C ASP A 11 -8.34 -9.57 10.33
N ALA A 12 -8.38 -8.84 9.21
CA ALA A 12 -9.11 -9.27 8.03
C ALA A 12 -8.47 -10.49 7.37
N ASP A 13 -9.28 -11.24 6.62
CA ASP A 13 -8.79 -12.36 5.83
C ASP A 13 -8.30 -11.89 4.45
N LEU A 14 -7.67 -12.81 3.72
CA LEU A 14 -7.10 -12.48 2.42
C LEU A 14 -8.18 -12.28 1.34
N ASP A 15 -9.31 -12.95 1.47
CA ASP A 15 -10.42 -12.77 0.53
C ASP A 15 -10.97 -11.34 0.58
N THR A 16 -11.03 -10.76 1.78
CA THR A 16 -11.42 -9.35 1.95
C THR A 16 -10.43 -8.43 1.25
N ALA A 17 -9.13 -8.70 1.39
CA ALA A 17 -8.11 -7.89 0.72
C ALA A 17 -8.24 -7.97 -0.81
N VAL A 18 -8.44 -9.16 -1.36
CA VAL A 18 -8.65 -9.35 -2.81
C VAL A 18 -9.87 -8.56 -3.27
N ALA A 19 -10.98 -8.67 -2.55
CA ALA A 19 -12.22 -7.98 -2.91
C ALA A 19 -12.04 -6.46 -2.93
N LEU A 20 -11.39 -5.90 -1.92
CA LEU A 20 -11.13 -4.46 -1.85
C LEU A 20 -10.22 -3.99 -2.98
N MET A 21 -9.18 -4.75 -3.31
CA MET A 21 -8.28 -4.39 -4.40
C MET A 21 -9.00 -4.41 -5.75
N GLN A 22 -9.86 -5.39 -5.99
CA GLN A 22 -10.63 -5.49 -7.22
C GLN A 22 -11.69 -4.39 -7.30
N GLU A 23 -12.43 -4.17 -6.22
CA GLU A 23 -13.50 -3.15 -6.17
C GLU A 23 -12.96 -1.75 -6.47
N HIS A 24 -11.81 -1.42 -5.93
CA HIS A 24 -11.22 -0.08 -6.05
C HIS A 24 -10.14 0.02 -7.11
N SER A 25 -9.84 -1.07 -7.82
CA SER A 25 -8.78 -1.13 -8.86
C SER A 25 -7.44 -0.65 -8.31
N ILE A 26 -7.08 -1.14 -7.13
CA ILE A 26 -5.83 -0.79 -6.44
C ILE A 26 -5.02 -2.06 -6.14
N ARG A 27 -3.72 -1.89 -5.91
CA ARG A 27 -2.79 -3.00 -5.67
C ARG A 27 -2.14 -2.95 -4.30
N HIS A 28 -2.50 -1.98 -3.48
CA HIS A 28 -1.92 -1.77 -2.16
C HIS A 28 -3.01 -1.34 -1.19
N LEU A 29 -2.96 -1.88 0.03
CA LEU A 29 -3.86 -1.50 1.11
C LEU A 29 -3.05 -1.22 2.36
N PRO A 30 -3.18 -0.02 2.95
CA PRO A 30 -2.67 0.20 4.30
C PRO A 30 -3.39 -0.73 5.26
N VAL A 31 -2.62 -1.39 6.13
CA VAL A 31 -3.15 -2.32 7.14
C VAL A 31 -3.18 -1.61 8.47
N MET A 32 -4.36 -1.54 9.06
CA MET A 32 -4.58 -0.78 10.31
C MET A 32 -4.84 -1.72 11.48
N ASP A 33 -4.21 -1.40 12.60
CA ASP A 33 -4.50 -2.01 13.89
C ASP A 33 -5.17 -0.92 14.73
N GLY A 34 -6.50 -0.91 14.73
CA GLY A 34 -7.25 0.23 15.26
C GLY A 34 -6.91 1.50 14.50
N ASN A 35 -6.38 2.50 15.17
CA ASN A 35 -5.97 3.77 14.57
C ASN A 35 -4.49 3.79 14.18
N ALA A 36 -3.76 2.70 14.41
CA ALA A 36 -2.33 2.63 14.12
C ALA A 36 -2.08 1.94 12.79
N LEU A 37 -1.17 2.50 12.00
CA LEU A 37 -0.72 1.88 10.77
C LEU A 37 0.23 0.72 11.13
N ALA A 38 -0.17 -0.51 10.77
CA ALA A 38 0.61 -1.71 11.06
C ALA A 38 1.51 -2.14 9.90
N GLY A 39 1.08 -1.88 8.67
CA GLY A 39 1.84 -2.31 7.50
C GLY A 39 1.13 -1.97 6.21
N VAL A 40 1.59 -2.58 5.13
CA VAL A 40 0.95 -2.49 3.81
C VAL A 40 0.89 -3.90 3.23
N VAL A 41 -0.26 -4.28 2.71
CA VAL A 41 -0.41 -5.52 1.95
C VAL A 41 -0.56 -5.17 0.47
N SER A 42 0.16 -5.87 -0.40
CA SER A 42 0.13 -5.65 -1.84
C SER A 42 -0.49 -6.83 -2.56
N GLU A 43 -0.89 -6.60 -3.82
CA GLU A 43 -1.32 -7.68 -4.71
C GLU A 43 -0.25 -8.76 -4.83
N ARG A 44 1.03 -8.35 -4.88
CA ARG A 44 2.17 -9.27 -4.94
C ARG A 44 2.24 -10.15 -3.68
N ASP A 45 2.01 -9.56 -2.49
CA ASP A 45 2.00 -10.33 -1.24
C ASP A 45 0.93 -11.42 -1.29
N LEU A 46 -0.26 -11.09 -1.78
CA LEU A 46 -1.36 -12.05 -1.89
C LEU A 46 -1.05 -13.15 -2.90
N ALA A 47 -0.48 -12.79 -4.04
CA ALA A 47 -0.09 -13.77 -5.06
C ALA A 47 0.98 -14.73 -4.53
N MET A 48 1.89 -14.24 -3.70
CA MET A 48 2.93 -15.07 -3.10
C MET A 48 2.34 -16.11 -2.14
N VAL A 49 1.39 -15.72 -1.29
CA VAL A 49 0.71 -16.65 -0.38
C VAL A 49 -0.04 -17.71 -1.19
N GLU A 50 -0.77 -17.30 -2.21
CA GLU A 50 -1.53 -18.23 -3.07
C GLU A 50 -0.61 -19.23 -3.75
N SER A 51 0.57 -18.78 -4.20
CA SER A 51 1.55 -19.63 -4.88
C SER A 51 2.23 -20.62 -3.94
N LEU A 52 2.56 -20.20 -2.72
CA LEU A 52 3.36 -20.99 -1.80
C LEU A 52 2.55 -21.91 -0.89
N ILE A 53 1.38 -21.45 -0.42
CA ILE A 53 0.55 -22.20 0.53
C ILE A 53 -0.93 -22.12 0.17
N PRO A 54 -1.32 -22.58 -1.04
CA PRO A 54 -2.71 -22.42 -1.50
C PRO A 54 -3.74 -23.10 -0.60
N GLU A 55 -3.40 -24.24 0.01
CA GLU A 55 -4.31 -24.97 0.89
C GLU A 55 -4.57 -24.23 2.20
N GLU A 56 -3.69 -23.32 2.60
CA GLU A 56 -3.79 -22.59 3.86
C GLU A 56 -4.36 -21.18 3.70
N TRP A 57 -4.73 -20.81 2.47
CA TRP A 57 -5.22 -19.46 2.16
C TRP A 57 -6.29 -18.97 3.14
N GLN A 58 -7.26 -19.82 3.48
CA GLN A 58 -8.37 -19.45 4.36
C GLN A 58 -7.93 -19.23 5.80
N GLY A 59 -6.80 -19.78 6.20
CA GLY A 59 -6.27 -19.63 7.56
C GLY A 59 -5.25 -18.51 7.72
N VAL A 60 -4.89 -17.84 6.62
CA VAL A 60 -3.89 -16.77 6.65
C VAL A 60 -4.59 -15.42 6.80
N SER A 61 -4.15 -14.61 7.75
CA SER A 61 -4.66 -13.26 7.94
C SER A 61 -3.84 -12.25 7.15
N VAL A 62 -4.40 -11.05 6.98
CA VAL A 62 -3.69 -9.91 6.38
C VAL A 62 -2.41 -9.61 7.16
N ALA A 63 -2.43 -9.76 8.48
CA ALA A 63 -1.25 -9.54 9.33
C ALA A 63 -0.06 -10.42 8.92
N GLU A 64 -0.34 -11.66 8.49
CA GLU A 64 0.72 -12.59 8.08
C GLU A 64 1.26 -12.32 6.69
N ALA A 65 0.44 -11.73 5.82
CA ALA A 65 0.81 -11.46 4.43
C ALA A 65 1.47 -10.08 4.23
N MET A 66 1.21 -9.13 5.10
CA MET A 66 1.64 -7.74 4.94
C MET A 66 3.14 -7.55 5.14
N SER A 67 3.65 -6.43 4.60
CA SER A 67 4.97 -5.90 4.96
C SER A 67 4.81 -5.10 6.24
N PRO A 68 5.54 -5.43 7.34
CA PRO A 68 5.32 -4.80 8.65
C PRO A 68 6.00 -3.44 8.82
N HIS A 69 6.82 -3.01 7.87
CA HIS A 69 7.56 -1.75 7.95
C HIS A 69 7.27 -0.90 6.72
N PRO A 70 6.08 -0.28 6.65
CA PRO A 70 5.72 0.51 5.47
C PRO A 70 6.58 1.77 5.38
N TYR A 71 6.92 2.17 4.14
CA TYR A 71 7.55 3.46 3.91
C TYR A 71 6.49 4.53 4.10
N THR A 72 6.71 5.44 5.05
CA THR A 72 5.76 6.51 5.34
C THR A 72 6.40 7.86 5.09
N VAL A 73 5.58 8.79 4.60
CA VAL A 73 6.03 10.15 4.30
C VAL A 73 5.01 11.16 4.83
N HIS A 74 5.48 12.35 5.11
CA HIS A 74 4.63 13.48 5.49
C HIS A 74 3.92 14.02 4.24
N PRO A 75 2.68 14.55 4.35
CA PRO A 75 1.98 15.14 3.20
C PRO A 75 2.77 16.23 2.47
N ASP A 76 3.65 16.94 3.18
CA ASP A 76 4.46 18.02 2.60
C ASP A 76 5.81 17.55 2.07
N ALA A 77 6.11 16.24 2.12
CA ALA A 77 7.37 15.73 1.62
C ALA A 77 7.54 16.05 0.14
N PRO A 78 8.75 16.51 -0.29
CA PRO A 78 8.98 16.79 -1.70
C PRO A 78 8.81 15.53 -2.54
N LEU A 79 8.03 15.63 -3.61
CA LEU A 79 7.77 14.50 -4.49
C LEU A 79 9.06 13.91 -5.05
N SER A 80 10.03 14.76 -5.41
CA SER A 80 11.32 14.31 -5.92
C SER A 80 12.07 13.42 -4.92
N ALA A 81 12.02 13.76 -3.63
CA ALA A 81 12.66 12.98 -2.59
C ALA A 81 11.96 11.62 -2.39
N VAL A 82 10.63 11.64 -2.40
CA VAL A 82 9.82 10.41 -2.27
C VAL A 82 10.08 9.47 -3.44
N ALA A 83 10.00 10.00 -4.65
CA ALA A 83 10.21 9.19 -5.87
C ALA A 83 11.63 8.61 -5.93
N LYS A 84 12.64 9.41 -5.56
CA LYS A 84 14.04 8.95 -5.53
C LYS A 84 14.21 7.81 -4.53
N HIS A 85 13.68 7.97 -3.32
CA HIS A 85 13.77 6.92 -2.29
C HIS A 85 13.09 5.64 -2.73
N MET A 86 11.89 5.76 -3.31
CA MET A 86 11.16 4.60 -3.83
C MET A 86 11.95 3.86 -4.92
N ALA A 87 12.56 4.62 -5.83
CA ALA A 87 13.38 4.03 -6.89
C ALA A 87 14.63 3.33 -6.33
N ASP A 88 15.36 4.01 -5.45
CA ASP A 88 16.61 3.49 -4.87
C ASP A 88 16.36 2.22 -4.05
N GLU A 89 15.28 2.20 -3.27
CA GLU A 89 14.94 1.06 -2.40
C GLU A 89 13.97 0.07 -3.05
N LYS A 90 13.55 0.31 -4.29
CA LYS A 90 12.62 -0.54 -5.05
C LYS A 90 11.31 -0.76 -4.32
N ILE A 91 10.75 0.33 -3.78
CA ILE A 91 9.51 0.35 -3.04
C ILE A 91 8.38 0.77 -3.98
N GLY A 92 7.27 0.00 -3.98
CA GLY A 92 6.13 0.28 -4.86
C GLY A 92 5.10 1.25 -4.30
N CYS A 93 5.17 1.57 -3.02
CA CYS A 93 4.14 2.37 -2.34
C CYS A 93 4.72 3.16 -1.18
N ALA A 94 4.35 4.43 -1.10
CA ALA A 94 4.58 5.27 0.07
C ALA A 94 3.24 5.57 0.72
N VAL A 95 3.15 5.39 2.04
CA VAL A 95 1.95 5.75 2.80
C VAL A 95 2.11 7.18 3.26
N VAL A 96 1.18 8.04 2.87
CA VAL A 96 1.19 9.45 3.27
C VAL A 96 0.43 9.57 4.59
N ARG A 97 1.11 10.09 5.60
CA ARG A 97 0.60 10.08 6.96
C ARG A 97 0.86 11.42 7.65
N GLN A 98 -0.14 11.91 8.38
CA GLN A 98 0.00 13.10 9.21
C GLN A 98 0.89 12.79 10.42
N PRO A 99 1.51 13.83 11.06
CA PRO A 99 2.35 13.60 12.25
C PRO A 99 1.64 12.87 13.39
N GLU A 100 0.32 13.06 13.54
CA GLU A 100 -0.46 12.35 14.57
C GLU A 100 -0.74 10.90 14.20
N GLY A 101 -0.39 10.46 12.99
CA GLY A 101 -0.48 9.08 12.57
C GLY A 101 -1.60 8.74 11.58
N ARG A 102 -2.50 9.69 11.30
CA ARG A 102 -3.62 9.44 10.40
C ARG A 102 -3.13 9.25 8.96
N VAL A 103 -3.52 8.16 8.33
CA VAL A 103 -3.21 7.89 6.92
C VAL A 103 -4.14 8.76 6.06
N VAL A 104 -3.56 9.57 5.19
CA VAL A 104 -4.31 10.50 4.33
C VAL A 104 -4.21 10.17 2.85
N GLY A 105 -3.33 9.26 2.46
CA GLY A 105 -3.20 8.86 1.07
C GLY A 105 -2.13 7.82 0.84
N LEU A 106 -2.06 7.37 -0.40
CA LEU A 106 -1.00 6.51 -0.89
C LEU A 106 -0.38 7.15 -2.13
N PHE A 107 0.94 7.01 -2.27
CA PHE A 107 1.62 7.37 -3.49
C PHE A 107 2.33 6.11 -4.01
N THR A 108 1.92 5.65 -5.21
CA THR A 108 2.40 4.39 -5.78
C THR A 108 3.25 4.65 -7.02
N THR A 109 3.90 3.59 -7.52
CA THR A 109 4.63 3.68 -8.80
C THR A 109 3.70 4.05 -9.96
N THR A 110 2.43 3.64 -9.91
CA THR A 110 1.44 4.05 -10.91
C THR A 110 1.22 5.56 -10.85
N ASP A 111 1.10 6.13 -9.65
CA ASP A 111 0.95 7.58 -9.48
C ASP A 111 2.18 8.31 -10.02
N ALA A 112 3.37 7.78 -9.76
CA ALA A 112 4.63 8.36 -10.26
C ALA A 112 4.66 8.38 -11.79
N LEU A 113 4.20 7.31 -12.44
CA LEU A 113 4.14 7.26 -13.89
C LEU A 113 3.13 8.26 -14.45
N ARG A 114 1.99 8.47 -13.77
CA ARG A 114 1.01 9.47 -14.19
C ARG A 114 1.60 10.89 -14.12
N VAL A 115 2.32 11.19 -13.04
CA VAL A 115 3.01 12.47 -12.91
C VAL A 115 4.04 12.65 -14.02
N LEU A 116 4.84 11.62 -14.28
CA LEU A 116 5.85 11.65 -15.34
C LEU A 116 5.20 11.86 -16.71
N ALA A 117 4.08 11.20 -16.99
CA ALA A 117 3.38 11.35 -18.27
C ALA A 117 2.93 12.79 -18.49
N VAL A 118 2.38 13.43 -17.47
CA VAL A 118 1.97 14.84 -17.55
C VAL A 118 3.17 15.75 -17.73
N TRP A 119 4.22 15.53 -16.94
CA TRP A 119 5.42 16.37 -16.98
C TRP A 119 6.15 16.23 -18.33
N ALA A 120 6.28 15.01 -18.84
CA ALA A 120 7.00 14.74 -20.09
C ALA A 120 6.25 15.23 -21.33
N ALA A 121 4.94 15.46 -21.23
CA ALA A 121 4.14 15.93 -22.36
C ALA A 121 4.21 17.45 -22.57
N LYS A 122 4.84 18.17 -21.67
CA LYS A 122 4.96 19.65 -21.75
C LYS A 122 5.92 20.11 -22.83
#